data_ab83dd2fdc2d1fcb929fc4109b752152
#
_entry.id   ab83dd2fdc2d1fcb929fc4109b752152
#
_cell.length_a   1.000
_cell.length_b   1.000
_cell.length_c   1.000
_cell.angle_alpha   90.00
_cell.angle_beta   90.00
_cell.angle_gamma   90.00
#
_symmetry.space_group_name_H-M   'P 1'
#
loop_
_entity.id
_entity.type
_entity.pdbx_description
1 polymer ?
#
loop_
_entity_poly.entity_id
_entity_poly.type
_entity_poly.pdbx_seq_one_letter_code
_entity_poly.pdbx_strand_id
1 'polypeptide(L)'
;MAIKELLNPIGNNVVTWVFPTDNEWGIPVLPLNMAGKWPETPIHIWGAKARNKLLTGTVFHYTDDYRFSGHWKNPSKLIDTSITLVGEVNYTMTLQTPKAIAIELIFKKRWLSRYWAEAGIRILVDVNVPTEFQDIALLGVPSGWDAYCTHGYSDGIAATYEEFDMACRHAGTSDIFFTVYGGGRKVKEECQKMGWCHVIEESDRARGRFNDDFNVTTYLKTENKASVTQSVGLSN
;
A
#
# COMPACT_ATOMS: atom_id res chain seq x y z
N MET A 1 -6.33 28.14 -0.45
CA MET A 1 -5.31 27.91 -1.51
C MET A 1 -5.54 26.52 -2.03
N ALA A 2 -5.89 26.32 -3.29
CA ALA A 2 -6.22 25.00 -3.81
C ALA A 2 -4.93 24.16 -3.93
N ILE A 3 -4.98 22.88 -3.51
CA ILE A 3 -3.85 21.93 -3.58
C ILE A 3 -3.18 21.93 -4.97
N LYS A 4 -3.94 22.16 -6.04
CA LYS A 4 -3.40 22.27 -7.41
C LYS A 4 -2.39 23.40 -7.63
N GLU A 5 -2.46 24.49 -6.87
CA GLU A 5 -1.51 25.62 -6.98
C GLU A 5 -0.21 25.35 -6.22
N LEU A 6 -0.25 24.47 -5.21
CA LEU A 6 0.88 24.10 -4.39
C LEU A 6 1.83 23.09 -5.06
N LEU A 7 1.43 22.47 -6.16
CA LEU A 7 1.96 21.20 -6.62
C LEU A 7 2.44 21.21 -8.06
N ASN A 8 2.79 22.38 -8.59
CA ASN A 8 3.41 22.45 -9.90
C ASN A 8 4.93 22.22 -9.77
N PRO A 9 5.46 21.00 -10.02
CA PRO A 9 6.90 20.82 -10.05
C PRO A 9 7.43 21.66 -11.20
N ILE A 10 8.21 22.67 -10.87
CA ILE A 10 8.94 23.47 -11.85
C ILE A 10 9.75 22.51 -12.71
N GLY A 11 9.57 22.54 -14.01
CA GLY A 11 9.91 21.57 -15.03
C GLY A 11 11.34 21.08 -15.20
N ASN A 12 12.13 20.91 -14.13
CA ASN A 12 13.52 20.45 -14.19
C ASN A 12 13.87 19.37 -13.16
N ASN A 13 12.98 18.43 -12.86
CA ASN A 13 13.25 17.31 -11.93
C ASN A 13 13.66 17.69 -10.49
N VAL A 14 13.53 18.94 -10.12
CA VAL A 14 13.82 19.42 -8.76
C VAL A 14 12.53 19.40 -7.97
N VAL A 15 12.48 18.59 -6.93
CA VAL A 15 11.38 18.62 -5.95
C VAL A 15 11.51 19.91 -5.16
N THR A 16 10.77 20.93 -5.55
CA THR A 16 10.75 22.22 -4.85
C THR A 16 9.80 22.23 -3.66
N TRP A 17 9.01 21.18 -3.51
CA TRP A 17 8.02 21.05 -2.46
C TRP A 17 8.53 20.20 -1.31
N VAL A 18 8.64 20.81 -0.13
CA VAL A 18 9.12 20.14 1.08
C VAL A 18 7.92 19.93 2.01
N PHE A 19 7.54 18.69 2.23
CA PHE A 19 6.61 18.32 3.30
C PHE A 19 7.32 18.27 4.66
N PRO A 20 6.59 18.34 5.78
CA PRO A 20 7.17 18.08 7.10
C PRO A 20 7.89 16.73 7.14
N THR A 21 9.05 16.72 7.80
CA THR A 21 9.89 15.54 7.97
C THR A 21 10.34 15.42 9.43
N ASP A 22 10.55 14.18 9.88
CA ASP A 22 11.07 13.81 11.21
C ASP A 22 12.44 13.14 11.14
N ASN A 23 13.07 13.15 9.95
CA ASN A 23 14.33 12.45 9.71
C ASN A 23 15.33 13.32 8.94
N GLU A 24 16.62 12.97 9.05
CA GLU A 24 17.74 13.72 8.44
C GLU A 24 17.73 13.71 6.90
N TRP A 25 17.01 12.76 6.29
CA TRP A 25 16.95 12.58 4.83
C TRP A 25 15.87 13.44 4.16
N GLY A 26 15.08 14.18 4.94
CA GLY A 26 13.98 14.99 4.41
C GLY A 26 12.83 14.15 3.84
N ILE A 27 12.75 12.85 4.19
CA ILE A 27 11.65 11.98 3.79
C ILE A 27 10.37 12.45 4.48
N PRO A 28 9.28 12.76 3.72
CA PRO A 28 8.04 13.28 4.29
C PRO A 28 7.39 12.37 5.33
N VAL A 29 6.81 12.97 6.37
CA VAL A 29 5.97 12.25 7.33
C VAL A 29 4.55 12.13 6.80
N LEU A 30 3.99 10.94 6.82
CA LEU A 30 2.58 10.70 6.48
C LEU A 30 1.66 11.21 7.60
N PRO A 31 0.48 11.77 7.27
CA PRO A 31 -0.53 12.10 8.27
C PRO A 31 -1.13 10.81 8.85
N LEU A 32 -1.04 10.61 10.17
CA LEU A 32 -1.50 9.37 10.83
C LEU A 32 -2.98 9.04 10.54
N ASN A 33 -3.82 10.05 10.44
CA ASN A 33 -5.25 9.91 10.13
C ASN A 33 -5.52 9.45 8.69
N MET A 34 -4.48 9.34 7.85
CA MET A 34 -4.59 8.85 6.47
C MET A 34 -4.21 7.37 6.34
N ALA A 35 -3.96 6.67 7.43
CA ALA A 35 -3.82 5.22 7.42
C ALA A 35 -5.09 4.57 6.85
N GLY A 36 -4.92 3.80 5.78
CA GLY A 36 -6.03 3.24 5.01
C GLY A 36 -6.23 1.76 5.32
N LYS A 37 -7.39 1.41 5.86
CA LYS A 37 -7.79 0.02 6.08
C LYS A 37 -8.86 -0.38 5.09
N TRP A 38 -8.96 -1.67 4.84
CA TRP A 38 -10.03 -2.28 4.05
C TRP A 38 -10.05 -1.83 2.59
N PRO A 39 -9.30 -2.53 1.71
CA PRO A 39 -9.32 -2.25 0.27
C PRO A 39 -10.73 -2.26 -0.29
N GLU A 40 -11.15 -1.12 -0.82
CA GLU A 40 -12.46 -0.98 -1.46
C GLU A 40 -12.40 -1.53 -2.88
N THR A 41 -13.45 -2.27 -3.26
CA THR A 41 -13.59 -2.75 -4.64
C THR A 41 -14.19 -1.68 -5.56
N PRO A 42 -13.82 -1.65 -6.84
CA PRO A 42 -12.87 -2.57 -7.49
C PRO A 42 -11.42 -2.33 -7.09
N ILE A 43 -10.60 -3.41 -7.13
CA ILE A 43 -9.16 -3.34 -6.85
C ILE A 43 -8.41 -3.41 -8.17
N HIS A 44 -7.47 -2.52 -8.35
CA HIS A 44 -6.71 -2.35 -9.59
C HIS A 44 -5.22 -2.47 -9.35
N ILE A 45 -4.49 -2.91 -10.38
CA ILE A 45 -3.06 -2.69 -10.52
C ILE A 45 -2.83 -1.49 -11.44
N TRP A 46 -2.00 -0.55 -10.99
CA TRP A 46 -1.65 0.59 -11.82
C TRP A 46 -0.96 0.14 -13.10
N GLY A 47 -1.40 0.69 -14.22
CA GLY A 47 -0.85 0.34 -15.54
C GLY A 47 -1.44 -0.91 -16.19
N ALA A 48 -2.42 -1.58 -15.59
CA ALA A 48 -3.26 -2.57 -16.26
C ALA A 48 -4.08 -1.94 -17.41
N LYS A 49 -4.64 -2.78 -18.30
CA LYS A 49 -5.29 -2.35 -19.56
C LYS A 49 -6.41 -1.29 -19.45
N ALA A 50 -6.95 -1.10 -18.27
CA ALA A 50 -8.03 -0.12 -18.02
C ALA A 50 -7.56 1.34 -17.84
N ARG A 51 -6.39 1.68 -18.36
CA ARG A 51 -5.68 2.97 -18.14
C ARG A 51 -6.51 4.26 -18.33
N ASN A 52 -7.58 4.21 -19.07
CA ASN A 52 -8.29 5.41 -19.54
C ASN A 52 -9.72 5.51 -19.02
N LYS A 53 -10.12 4.67 -18.05
CA LYS A 53 -11.44 4.76 -17.43
C LYS A 53 -11.29 5.29 -16.02
N LEU A 54 -12.30 5.98 -15.55
CA LEU A 54 -12.42 6.45 -14.17
C LEU A 54 -12.14 5.30 -13.20
N LEU A 55 -10.91 5.25 -12.67
CA LEU A 55 -10.55 4.30 -11.63
C LEU A 55 -11.24 4.72 -10.35
N THR A 56 -11.82 3.74 -9.65
CA THR A 56 -12.48 3.90 -8.34
C THR A 56 -11.96 2.83 -7.38
N GLY A 57 -12.22 2.97 -6.09
CA GLY A 57 -11.84 1.98 -5.09
C GLY A 57 -10.35 2.00 -4.74
N THR A 58 -9.67 0.87 -4.89
CA THR A 58 -8.28 0.70 -4.44
C THR A 58 -7.32 0.44 -5.59
N VAL A 59 -6.11 1.02 -5.53
CA VAL A 59 -5.04 0.72 -6.47
C VAL A 59 -3.78 0.28 -5.75
N PHE A 60 -3.11 -0.76 -6.31
CA PHE A 60 -1.79 -1.23 -5.92
C PHE A 60 -0.77 -0.99 -7.04
N HIS A 61 0.52 -0.97 -6.67
CA HIS A 61 1.64 -0.72 -7.59
C HIS A 61 2.60 -1.91 -7.69
N TYR A 62 2.14 -3.14 -7.39
CA TYR A 62 2.92 -4.37 -7.54
C TYR A 62 3.02 -4.78 -9.01
N THR A 63 3.80 -4.01 -9.76
CA THR A 63 4.03 -4.15 -11.19
C THR A 63 5.36 -3.51 -11.56
N ASP A 64 5.81 -3.66 -12.81
CA ASP A 64 7.08 -3.08 -13.28
C ASP A 64 7.16 -1.57 -13.06
N ASP A 65 8.30 -1.07 -12.59
CA ASP A 65 8.53 0.34 -12.24
C ASP A 65 8.18 1.31 -13.37
N TYR A 66 8.45 0.95 -14.65
CA TYR A 66 8.15 1.83 -15.79
C TYR A 66 6.66 2.16 -15.93
N ARG A 67 5.77 1.33 -15.39
CA ARG A 67 4.31 1.52 -15.47
C ARG A 67 3.83 2.66 -14.56
N PHE A 68 4.48 2.85 -13.42
CA PHE A 68 4.13 3.91 -12.46
C PHE A 68 5.18 5.03 -12.37
N SER A 69 6.32 4.94 -13.05
CA SER A 69 7.35 6.00 -13.08
C SER A 69 6.79 7.38 -13.47
N GLY A 70 5.71 7.38 -14.23
CA GLY A 70 4.98 8.60 -14.59
C GLY A 70 4.37 9.36 -13.42
N HIS A 71 4.14 8.73 -12.25
CA HIS A 71 3.66 9.40 -11.05
C HIS A 71 4.65 10.44 -10.52
N TRP A 72 5.95 10.14 -10.57
CA TRP A 72 6.98 11.08 -10.17
C TRP A 72 7.00 12.36 -11.02
N LYS A 73 6.67 12.23 -12.32
CA LYS A 73 6.56 13.36 -13.25
C LYS A 73 5.24 14.11 -13.12
N ASN A 74 4.17 13.41 -12.82
CA ASN A 74 2.83 13.95 -12.69
C ASN A 74 2.04 13.18 -11.62
N PRO A 75 2.22 13.53 -10.33
CA PRO A 75 1.59 12.84 -9.22
C PRO A 75 0.06 13.08 -9.17
N SER A 76 -0.44 14.14 -9.80
CA SER A 76 -1.88 14.44 -9.84
C SER A 76 -2.69 13.43 -10.64
N LYS A 77 -2.07 12.62 -11.49
CA LYS A 77 -2.78 11.60 -12.27
C LYS A 77 -3.63 10.65 -11.41
N LEU A 78 -3.20 10.34 -10.19
CA LEU A 78 -4.00 9.52 -9.28
C LEU A 78 -5.14 10.32 -8.66
N ILE A 79 -4.90 11.60 -8.34
CA ILE A 79 -5.91 12.50 -7.77
C ILE A 79 -7.04 12.77 -8.75
N ASP A 80 -6.74 12.78 -10.06
CA ASP A 80 -7.73 12.97 -11.11
C ASP A 80 -8.65 11.74 -11.32
N THR A 81 -8.47 10.69 -10.50
CA THR A 81 -9.34 9.50 -10.44
C THR A 81 -10.30 9.57 -9.26
N SER A 82 -11.14 8.54 -9.10
CA SER A 82 -11.99 8.37 -7.92
C SER A 82 -11.44 7.26 -6.98
N ILE A 83 -10.13 7.08 -6.95
CA ILE A 83 -9.45 6.17 -6.02
C ILE A 83 -9.52 6.75 -4.61
N THR A 84 -9.91 5.92 -3.64
CA THR A 84 -10.04 6.28 -2.22
C THR A 84 -8.93 5.72 -1.35
N LEU A 85 -8.27 4.65 -1.82
CA LEU A 85 -7.20 3.95 -1.11
C LEU A 85 -6.09 3.55 -2.09
N VAL A 86 -4.85 3.75 -1.68
CA VAL A 86 -3.66 3.38 -2.46
C VAL A 86 -2.66 2.58 -1.63
N GLY A 87 -2.20 1.44 -2.16
CA GLY A 87 -0.93 0.84 -1.73
C GLY A 87 0.22 1.64 -2.33
N GLU A 88 1.18 2.05 -1.50
CA GLU A 88 2.34 2.85 -1.95
C GLU A 88 2.99 2.28 -3.21
N VAL A 89 3.71 3.10 -3.94
CA VAL A 89 4.51 2.62 -5.07
C VAL A 89 5.61 1.67 -4.56
N ASN A 90 5.71 0.50 -5.18
CA ASN A 90 6.71 -0.49 -4.85
C ASN A 90 7.87 -0.42 -5.85
N TYR A 91 8.84 0.49 -5.60
CA TYR A 91 10.04 0.55 -6.42
C TYR A 91 10.90 -0.69 -6.23
N THR A 92 11.41 -1.23 -7.35
CA THR A 92 12.28 -2.39 -7.34
C THR A 92 13.60 -2.10 -6.61
N MET A 93 13.84 -2.80 -5.51
CA MET A 93 15.10 -2.82 -4.78
C MET A 93 15.62 -4.26 -4.68
N THR A 94 16.92 -4.42 -4.78
CA THR A 94 17.62 -5.72 -4.64
C THR A 94 18.70 -5.61 -3.58
N LEU A 95 19.25 -6.73 -3.13
CA LEU A 95 20.38 -6.77 -2.19
C LEU A 95 21.61 -5.98 -2.69
N GLN A 96 21.76 -5.77 -4.00
CA GLN A 96 22.85 -5.02 -4.59
C GLN A 96 22.53 -3.53 -4.80
N THR A 97 21.33 -3.08 -4.45
CA THR A 97 20.95 -1.66 -4.58
C THR A 97 21.82 -0.81 -3.64
N PRO A 98 22.55 0.20 -4.13
CA PRO A 98 23.32 1.09 -3.24
C PRO A 98 22.38 1.79 -2.24
N LYS A 99 22.81 1.93 -0.97
CA LYS A 99 21.96 2.52 0.07
C LYS A 99 21.47 3.93 -0.28
N ALA A 100 22.28 4.74 -0.94
CA ALA A 100 21.88 6.08 -1.41
C ALA A 100 20.70 6.01 -2.40
N ILE A 101 20.69 5.03 -3.29
CA ILE A 101 19.57 4.80 -4.22
C ILE A 101 18.35 4.29 -3.48
N ALA A 102 18.52 3.37 -2.51
CA ALA A 102 17.41 2.89 -1.69
C ALA A 102 16.74 4.05 -0.93
N ILE A 103 17.52 4.96 -0.34
CA ILE A 103 17.00 6.17 0.32
C ILE A 103 16.24 7.06 -0.67
N GLU A 104 16.75 7.26 -1.89
CA GLU A 104 16.04 8.01 -2.94
C GLU A 104 14.70 7.37 -3.30
N LEU A 105 14.67 6.04 -3.44
CA LEU A 105 13.43 5.31 -3.76
C LEU A 105 12.41 5.39 -2.61
N ILE A 106 12.86 5.28 -1.36
CA ILE A 106 12.00 5.46 -0.18
C ILE A 106 11.50 6.91 -0.11
N PHE A 107 12.36 7.90 -0.38
CA PHE A 107 11.93 9.30 -0.47
C PHE A 107 10.82 9.48 -1.52
N LYS A 108 11.01 8.99 -2.74
CA LYS A 108 10.02 9.10 -3.82
C LYS A 108 8.70 8.43 -3.46
N LYS A 109 8.76 7.21 -2.92
CA LYS A 109 7.59 6.45 -2.45
C LYS A 109 6.82 7.26 -1.42
N ARG A 110 7.48 7.75 -0.38
CA ARG A 110 6.87 8.47 0.73
C ARG A 110 6.35 9.85 0.31
N TRP A 111 7.09 10.53 -0.57
CA TRP A 111 6.66 11.82 -1.12
C TRP A 111 5.37 11.70 -1.93
N LEU A 112 5.26 10.70 -2.80
CA LEU A 112 4.04 10.43 -3.56
C LEU A 112 2.87 10.11 -2.63
N SER A 113 3.08 9.26 -1.65
CA SER A 113 2.06 8.88 -0.67
C SER A 113 1.61 10.08 0.16
N ARG A 114 2.53 10.92 0.59
CA ARG A 114 2.19 12.17 1.28
C ARG A 114 1.38 13.12 0.40
N TYR A 115 1.76 13.27 -0.85
CA TYR A 115 1.05 14.07 -1.82
C TYR A 115 -0.39 13.60 -2.01
N TRP A 116 -0.60 12.30 -2.17
CA TRP A 116 -1.93 11.72 -2.32
C TRP A 116 -2.76 11.81 -1.03
N ALA A 117 -2.11 11.67 0.11
CA ALA A 117 -2.76 11.85 1.41
C ALA A 117 -3.30 13.27 1.60
N GLU A 118 -2.59 14.31 1.16
CA GLU A 118 -3.07 15.70 1.18
C GLU A 118 -4.33 15.91 0.30
N ALA A 119 -4.49 15.05 -0.72
CA ALA A 119 -5.69 15.05 -1.57
C ALA A 119 -6.84 14.19 -1.00
N GLY A 120 -6.67 13.60 0.18
CA GLY A 120 -7.69 12.78 0.85
C GLY A 120 -7.67 11.30 0.49
N ILE A 121 -6.66 10.81 -0.27
CA ILE A 121 -6.50 9.40 -0.59
C ILE A 121 -5.81 8.71 0.58
N ARG A 122 -6.41 7.66 1.13
CA ARG A 122 -5.84 6.88 2.24
C ARG A 122 -4.69 6.00 1.74
N ILE A 123 -3.75 5.71 2.63
CA ILE A 123 -2.49 5.04 2.29
C ILE A 123 -2.37 3.71 3.03
N LEU A 124 -2.03 2.64 2.30
CA LEU A 124 -1.42 1.41 2.82
C LEU A 124 0.10 1.54 2.61
N VAL A 125 0.86 1.56 3.70
CA VAL A 125 2.32 1.64 3.63
C VAL A 125 2.89 0.33 3.11
N ASP A 126 3.64 0.38 2.02
CA ASP A 126 4.28 -0.79 1.44
C ASP A 126 5.59 -1.11 2.18
N VAL A 127 5.67 -2.34 2.68
CA VAL A 127 6.82 -2.88 3.43
C VAL A 127 7.61 -3.92 2.64
N ASN A 128 7.31 -4.09 1.35
CA ASN A 128 8.02 -5.02 0.48
C ASN A 128 9.41 -4.46 0.10
N VAL A 129 10.37 -4.67 0.99
CA VAL A 129 11.76 -4.24 0.81
C VAL A 129 12.72 -5.34 1.24
N PRO A 130 13.91 -5.45 0.60
CA PRO A 130 14.96 -6.35 1.08
C PRO A 130 15.32 -6.08 2.54
N THR A 131 15.69 -7.13 3.28
CA THR A 131 16.00 -7.09 4.72
C THR A 131 17.07 -6.03 5.07
N GLU A 132 18.01 -5.79 4.17
CA GLU A 132 19.09 -4.79 4.32
C GLU A 132 18.59 -3.34 4.36
N PHE A 133 17.35 -3.10 3.93
CA PHE A 133 16.77 -1.75 3.89
C PHE A 133 15.62 -1.57 4.89
N GLN A 134 15.38 -2.54 5.76
CA GLN A 134 14.32 -2.44 6.76
C GLN A 134 14.53 -1.26 7.73
N ASP A 135 15.78 -0.87 7.97
CA ASP A 135 16.15 0.28 8.81
C ASP A 135 15.66 1.62 8.25
N ILE A 136 15.50 1.72 6.93
CA ILE A 136 15.06 2.96 6.25
C ILE A 136 13.64 2.86 5.67
N ALA A 137 13.09 1.65 5.55
CA ALA A 137 11.81 1.40 4.88
C ALA A 137 10.64 2.19 5.47
N LEU A 138 10.66 2.40 6.79
CA LEU A 138 9.59 3.07 7.52
C LEU A 138 9.91 4.53 7.89
N LEU A 139 10.98 5.13 7.35
CA LEU A 139 11.23 6.56 7.47
C LEU A 139 10.02 7.35 6.94
N GLY A 140 9.58 8.34 7.71
CA GLY A 140 8.39 9.15 7.40
C GLY A 140 7.05 8.43 7.64
N VAL A 141 7.03 7.21 8.19
CA VAL A 141 5.82 6.59 8.72
C VAL A 141 5.71 6.93 10.20
N PRO A 142 4.65 7.61 10.66
CA PRO A 142 4.54 7.99 12.06
C PRO A 142 4.32 6.76 12.96
N SER A 143 4.83 6.82 14.19
CA SER A 143 4.52 5.82 15.22
C SER A 143 3.00 5.67 15.39
N GLY A 144 2.53 4.44 15.59
CA GLY A 144 1.10 4.13 15.66
C GLY A 144 0.42 3.99 14.29
N TRP A 145 1.15 4.07 13.19
CA TRP A 145 0.62 3.69 11.88
C TRP A 145 0.24 2.20 11.90
N ASP A 146 -0.95 1.86 11.45
CA ASP A 146 -1.52 0.53 11.60
C ASP A 146 -2.08 -0.07 10.30
N ALA A 147 -1.65 0.44 9.14
CA ALA A 147 -2.14 0.03 7.83
C ALA A 147 -1.00 -0.20 6.83
N TYR A 148 -0.69 -1.48 6.57
CA TYR A 148 0.46 -1.88 5.76
C TYR A 148 0.07 -2.82 4.63
N CYS A 149 0.89 -2.87 3.59
CA CYS A 149 0.75 -3.84 2.52
C CYS A 149 2.12 -4.37 2.05
N THR A 150 2.10 -5.58 1.49
CA THR A 150 3.25 -6.21 0.85
C THR A 150 2.82 -7.03 -0.37
N HIS A 151 3.80 -7.45 -1.18
CA HIS A 151 3.60 -8.43 -2.24
C HIS A 151 3.91 -9.83 -1.72
N GLY A 152 2.96 -10.75 -1.89
CA GLY A 152 3.15 -12.15 -1.51
C GLY A 152 3.93 -12.94 -2.58
N TYR A 153 4.83 -13.82 -2.11
CA TYR A 153 5.56 -14.76 -2.96
C TYR A 153 5.37 -16.19 -2.42
N SER A 154 4.95 -17.12 -3.26
CA SER A 154 4.64 -18.52 -2.87
C SER A 154 5.83 -19.29 -2.33
N ASP A 155 7.04 -18.88 -2.67
CA ASP A 155 8.33 -19.41 -2.22
C ASP A 155 9.03 -18.50 -1.20
N GLY A 156 8.44 -17.35 -0.89
CA GLY A 156 8.99 -16.30 -0.02
C GLY A 156 8.11 -15.98 1.21
N ILE A 157 7.29 -16.90 1.68
CA ILE A 157 6.39 -16.68 2.84
C ILE A 157 7.14 -16.20 4.09
N ALA A 158 8.38 -16.67 4.31
CA ALA A 158 9.19 -16.23 5.43
C ALA A 158 9.45 -14.71 5.40
N ALA A 159 9.71 -14.14 4.22
CA ALA A 159 9.89 -12.70 4.06
C ALA A 159 8.61 -11.93 4.43
N THR A 160 7.42 -12.45 4.08
CA THR A 160 6.14 -11.84 4.49
C THR A 160 5.97 -11.78 6.00
N TYR A 161 6.44 -12.79 6.73
CA TYR A 161 6.44 -12.77 8.20
C TYR A 161 7.42 -11.74 8.76
N GLU A 162 8.63 -11.62 8.20
CA GLU A 162 9.61 -10.60 8.60
C GLU A 162 9.08 -9.17 8.37
N GLU A 163 8.40 -8.95 7.25
CA GLU A 163 7.74 -7.68 6.91
C GLU A 163 6.58 -7.37 7.87
N PHE A 164 5.77 -8.36 8.22
CA PHE A 164 4.73 -8.21 9.24
C PHE A 164 5.30 -7.87 10.60
N ASP A 165 6.35 -8.58 11.04
CA ASP A 165 7.02 -8.32 12.32
C ASP A 165 7.66 -6.92 12.35
N MET A 166 8.25 -6.47 11.24
CA MET A 166 8.75 -5.10 11.10
C MET A 166 7.62 -4.08 11.27
N ALA A 167 6.50 -4.29 10.59
CA ALA A 167 5.32 -3.42 10.69
C ALA A 167 4.75 -3.38 12.12
N CYS A 168 4.64 -4.53 12.79
CA CYS A 168 4.19 -4.62 14.19
C CYS A 168 5.13 -3.88 15.16
N ARG A 169 6.45 -4.07 15.01
CA ARG A 169 7.43 -3.33 15.84
C ARG A 169 7.30 -1.83 15.66
N HIS A 170 7.11 -1.37 14.44
CA HIS A 170 6.93 0.05 14.14
C HIS A 170 5.63 0.62 14.70
N ALA A 171 4.52 -0.12 14.55
CA ALA A 171 3.21 0.25 15.08
C ALA A 171 3.15 0.22 16.62
N GLY A 172 4.05 -0.54 17.28
CA GLY A 172 4.01 -0.79 18.71
C GLY A 172 2.90 -1.78 19.13
N THR A 173 2.30 -2.49 18.19
CA THR A 173 1.22 -3.46 18.41
C THR A 173 1.20 -4.51 17.30
N SER A 174 0.68 -5.70 17.59
CA SER A 174 0.38 -6.72 16.58
C SER A 174 -1.03 -6.58 15.98
N ASP A 175 -1.87 -5.70 16.54
CA ASP A 175 -3.20 -5.38 16.01
C ASP A 175 -3.08 -4.31 14.91
N ILE A 176 -2.57 -4.73 13.75
CA ILE A 176 -2.41 -3.91 12.56
C ILE A 176 -3.22 -4.47 11.40
N PHE A 177 -3.65 -3.61 10.49
CA PHE A 177 -4.23 -4.03 9.23
C PHE A 177 -3.11 -4.33 8.23
N PHE A 178 -2.91 -5.61 7.92
CA PHE A 178 -1.86 -6.08 7.04
C PHE A 178 -2.45 -6.71 5.79
N THR A 179 -2.10 -6.17 4.62
CA THR A 179 -2.61 -6.62 3.31
C THR A 179 -1.50 -7.27 2.52
N VAL A 180 -1.74 -8.50 2.05
CA VAL A 180 -0.83 -9.23 1.15
C VAL A 180 -1.45 -9.31 -0.24
N TYR A 181 -0.77 -8.75 -1.23
CA TYR A 181 -1.18 -8.79 -2.62
C TYR A 181 -0.53 -9.98 -3.35
N GLY A 182 -1.33 -10.84 -3.97
CA GLY A 182 -0.82 -11.93 -4.82
C GLY A 182 -0.24 -13.13 -4.06
N GLY A 183 0.72 -13.81 -4.68
CA GLY A 183 1.43 -14.97 -4.12
C GLY A 183 0.70 -16.31 -4.21
N GLY A 184 -0.50 -16.35 -4.79
CA GLY A 184 -1.22 -17.57 -5.08
C GLY A 184 -1.81 -18.28 -3.84
N ARG A 185 -2.12 -19.60 -4.01
CA ARG A 185 -2.86 -20.36 -3.00
C ARG A 185 -2.16 -20.46 -1.65
N LYS A 186 -0.85 -20.71 -1.63
CA LYS A 186 -0.10 -20.88 -0.36
C LYS A 186 -0.14 -19.62 0.48
N VAL A 187 0.10 -18.46 -0.14
CA VAL A 187 0.05 -17.16 0.54
C VAL A 187 -1.36 -16.89 1.07
N LYS A 188 -2.39 -17.20 0.27
CA LYS A 188 -3.78 -17.07 0.69
C LYS A 188 -4.09 -17.90 1.94
N GLU A 189 -3.66 -19.17 1.98
CA GLU A 189 -3.86 -20.06 3.13
C GLU A 189 -3.15 -19.50 4.38
N GLU A 190 -1.95 -18.94 4.23
CA GLU A 190 -1.25 -18.29 5.34
C GLU A 190 -1.95 -17.00 5.79
N CYS A 191 -2.41 -16.16 4.86
CA CYS A 191 -3.20 -14.98 5.22
C CYS A 191 -4.45 -15.35 6.04
N GLN A 192 -5.14 -16.44 5.68
CA GLN A 192 -6.28 -16.93 6.43
C GLN A 192 -5.93 -17.37 7.85
N LYS A 193 -4.79 -18.05 8.04
CA LYS A 193 -4.32 -18.47 9.37
C LYS A 193 -3.94 -17.28 10.25
N MET A 194 -3.34 -16.26 9.66
CA MET A 194 -2.82 -15.08 10.35
C MET A 194 -3.86 -13.96 10.52
N GLY A 195 -5.02 -14.08 9.88
CA GLY A 195 -6.01 -13.00 9.86
C GLY A 195 -5.61 -11.81 8.98
N TRP A 196 -4.64 -11.97 8.07
CA TRP A 196 -4.23 -10.93 7.13
C TRP A 196 -5.21 -10.79 5.98
N CYS A 197 -5.36 -9.58 5.47
CA CYS A 197 -6.14 -9.33 4.26
C CYS A 197 -5.38 -9.85 3.03
N HIS A 198 -5.99 -10.71 2.22
CA HIS A 198 -5.41 -11.20 0.98
C HIS A 198 -6.10 -10.61 -0.24
N VAL A 199 -5.32 -10.07 -1.17
CA VAL A 199 -5.79 -9.55 -2.46
C VAL A 199 -5.31 -10.47 -3.58
N ILE A 200 -6.24 -11.01 -4.36
CA ILE A 200 -5.92 -11.89 -5.49
C ILE A 200 -5.44 -11.07 -6.68
N GLU A 201 -4.33 -11.47 -7.28
CA GLU A 201 -3.84 -10.86 -8.51
C GLU A 201 -4.86 -10.95 -9.65
N GLU A 202 -4.96 -9.86 -10.44
CA GLU A 202 -5.82 -9.84 -11.63
C GLU A 202 -5.45 -10.95 -12.63
N SER A 203 -4.16 -11.27 -12.75
CA SER A 203 -3.64 -12.35 -13.60
C SER A 203 -4.13 -13.73 -13.18
N ASP A 204 -4.23 -14.00 -11.88
CA ASP A 204 -4.71 -15.26 -11.34
C ASP A 204 -6.22 -15.38 -11.44
N ARG A 205 -6.93 -14.27 -11.25
CA ARG A 205 -8.36 -14.18 -11.47
C ARG A 205 -8.72 -14.44 -12.94
N ALA A 206 -8.02 -13.82 -13.87
CA ALA A 206 -8.23 -13.99 -15.31
C ALA A 206 -7.93 -15.40 -15.80
N ARG A 207 -7.08 -16.17 -15.09
CA ARG A 207 -6.74 -17.57 -15.39
C ARG A 207 -7.66 -18.58 -14.71
N GLY A 208 -8.69 -18.12 -13.98
CA GLY A 208 -9.60 -19.00 -13.23
C GLY A 208 -8.93 -19.83 -12.13
N ARG A 209 -7.76 -19.40 -11.65
CA ARG A 209 -7.01 -20.12 -10.61
C ARG A 209 -7.67 -20.07 -9.24
N PHE A 210 -8.61 -19.18 -9.06
CA PHE A 210 -9.44 -19.06 -7.88
C PHE A 210 -10.90 -19.05 -8.32
N ASN A 211 -11.73 -19.89 -7.71
CA ASN A 211 -13.18 -19.80 -7.89
C ASN A 211 -13.67 -18.44 -7.37
N ASP A 212 -14.72 -17.89 -7.99
CA ASP A 212 -15.26 -16.55 -7.73
C ASP A 212 -15.69 -16.29 -6.28
N ASP A 213 -15.72 -17.30 -5.42
CA ASP A 213 -16.07 -17.22 -4.00
C ASP A 213 -15.03 -16.49 -3.12
N PHE A 214 -13.88 -16.11 -3.69
CA PHE A 214 -12.79 -15.46 -2.99
C PHE A 214 -12.50 -14.06 -3.52
N ASN A 215 -13.44 -13.22 -3.29
CA ASN A 215 -13.26 -11.78 -3.41
C ASN A 215 -12.90 -11.23 -2.00
N VAL A 216 -12.03 -10.22 -1.90
CA VAL A 216 -11.82 -9.42 -0.68
C VAL A 216 -13.15 -9.06 -0.02
N THR A 217 -14.18 -8.81 -0.84
CA THR A 217 -15.55 -8.55 -0.39
C THR A 217 -16.18 -9.71 0.41
N THR A 218 -15.86 -10.97 0.11
CA THR A 218 -16.42 -12.14 0.83
C THR A 218 -15.77 -12.28 2.20
N TYR A 219 -14.45 -12.04 2.30
CA TYR A 219 -13.72 -12.03 3.57
C TYR A 219 -14.26 -10.93 4.50
N LEU A 220 -14.42 -9.70 3.99
CA LEU A 220 -14.98 -8.56 4.73
C LEU A 220 -16.43 -8.79 5.20
N LYS A 221 -17.28 -9.46 4.39
CA LYS A 221 -18.66 -9.76 4.76
C LYS A 221 -18.76 -10.80 5.89
N THR A 222 -17.80 -11.70 5.99
CA THR A 222 -17.80 -12.73 7.03
C THR A 222 -17.46 -12.14 8.39
N GLU A 223 -16.50 -11.22 8.48
CA GLU A 223 -16.16 -10.53 9.72
C GLU A 223 -17.28 -9.60 10.19
N ASN A 224 -17.90 -8.83 9.29
CA ASN A 224 -19.05 -7.98 9.63
C ASN A 224 -20.26 -8.79 10.12
N LYS A 225 -20.47 -10.01 9.64
CA LYS A 225 -21.52 -10.90 10.17
C LYS A 225 -21.20 -11.43 11.56
N ALA A 226 -19.94 -11.73 11.85
CA ALA A 226 -19.52 -12.18 13.17
C ALA A 226 -19.67 -11.07 14.23
N SER A 227 -19.33 -9.82 13.90
CA SER A 227 -19.50 -8.68 14.80
C SER A 227 -20.98 -8.30 15.05
N VAL A 228 -21.84 -8.46 14.05
CA VAL A 228 -23.29 -8.19 14.19
C VAL A 228 -23.98 -9.29 15.01
N THR A 229 -23.50 -10.53 14.95
CA THR A 229 -24.10 -11.62 15.74
C THR A 229 -23.73 -11.53 17.23
N GLN A 230 -22.58 -10.96 17.57
CA GLN A 230 -22.21 -10.70 18.97
C GLN A 230 -22.95 -9.51 19.60
N SER A 231 -23.42 -8.55 18.82
CA SER A 231 -24.16 -7.39 19.33
C SER A 231 -25.67 -7.63 19.54
N VAL A 232 -26.22 -8.74 19.01
CA VAL A 232 -27.65 -9.09 19.17
C VAL A 232 -27.89 -10.11 20.30
N GLY A 233 -26.84 -10.63 20.94
CA GLY A 233 -26.90 -11.66 21.98
C GLY A 233 -26.99 -11.15 23.43
N LEU A 234 -27.13 -9.85 23.67
CA LEU A 234 -27.28 -9.27 25.03
C LEU A 234 -28.52 -8.40 25.15
N SER A 235 -29.69 -9.01 25.04
CA SER A 235 -30.94 -8.46 25.59
C SER A 235 -31.95 -9.60 25.72
N ASN A 236 -31.87 -10.28 26.86
CA ASN A 236 -33.00 -10.86 27.60
C ASN A 236 -32.59 -11.06 29.05
#